data_56bd5bfe4c869eff7df87e4cac6e729c
#
_entry.id   56bd5bfe4c869eff7df87e4cac6e729c
#
_cell.length_a   1.000
_cell.length_b   1.000
_cell.length_c   1.000
_cell.angle_alpha   90.00
_cell.angle_beta   90.00
_cell.angle_gamma   90.00
#
_symmetry.space_group_name_H-M   'P 1'
#
loop_
_entity.id
_entity.type
_entity.pdbx_description
1 polymer ?
#
loop_
_entity_poly.entity_id
_entity_poly.type
_entity_poly.pdbx_seq_one_letter_code
_entity_poly.pdbx_strand_id
1 'polypeptide(L)'
;MTKASVLIATLGGQPQVVTFALDALLAQNEEITAVYVIHLSLDNLRTRQALTRVQQEFAGDQYAGRRCRLRRVPILLAGAPLADIHDEAGAEATGQTMRTLLGDLKRDGERLHLCLSGGRRMMALLALSAAALLCDHQDRIWHLYTPDAVRQQAAGGALMHVAPAAGVQLIQTPIVPWG
;
A
#
# COMPACT_ATOMS: atom_id res chain seq x y z
N MET A 1 21.26 11.18 7.82
CA MET A 1 20.90 9.95 7.09
C MET A 1 19.44 9.66 7.35
N THR A 2 18.64 9.59 6.30
CA THR A 2 17.23 9.22 6.42
C THR A 2 17.18 7.75 6.85
N LYS A 3 16.42 7.45 7.91
CA LYS A 3 16.25 6.06 8.37
C LYS A 3 15.51 5.27 7.28
N ALA A 4 15.97 4.07 6.96
CA ALA A 4 15.27 3.17 6.06
C ALA A 4 13.83 2.95 6.53
N SER A 5 12.92 2.85 5.59
CA SER A 5 11.49 2.72 5.85
C SER A 5 10.84 1.74 4.87
N VAL A 6 9.61 1.40 5.13
CA VAL A 6 8.82 0.51 4.28
C VAL A 6 7.52 1.20 3.84
N LEU A 7 7.05 0.87 2.64
CA LEU A 7 5.74 1.28 2.15
C LEU A 7 4.74 0.14 2.35
N ILE A 8 3.58 0.45 2.92
CA ILE A 8 2.44 -0.45 3.00
C ILE A 8 1.34 0.14 2.11
N ALA A 9 0.86 -0.63 1.15
CA ALA A 9 -0.15 -0.20 0.20
C ALA A 9 -1.31 -1.20 0.15
N THR A 10 -2.52 -0.70 0.12
CA THR A 10 -3.71 -1.49 -0.19
C THR A 10 -3.90 -1.56 -1.70
N LEU A 11 -4.20 -2.75 -2.23
CA LEU A 11 -4.32 -2.98 -3.67
C LEU A 11 -5.71 -3.52 -4.04
N GLY A 12 -6.29 -2.91 -5.06
CA GLY A 12 -7.45 -3.41 -5.80
C GLY A 12 -7.09 -3.65 -7.25
N GLY A 13 -7.89 -3.11 -8.19
CA GLY A 13 -7.68 -3.25 -9.63
C GLY A 13 -6.79 -2.19 -10.28
N GLN A 14 -6.17 -1.30 -9.49
CA GLN A 14 -5.37 -0.17 -9.99
C GLN A 14 -3.91 -0.28 -9.53
N PRO A 15 -3.05 -1.03 -10.25
CA PRO A 15 -1.68 -1.31 -9.80
C PRO A 15 -0.80 -0.06 -9.73
N GLN A 16 -1.07 0.94 -10.58
CA GLN A 16 -0.31 2.19 -10.62
C GLN A 16 -0.38 3.00 -9.32
N VAL A 17 -1.38 2.76 -8.49
CA VAL A 17 -1.47 3.43 -7.17
C VAL A 17 -0.25 3.10 -6.31
N VAL A 18 0.25 1.87 -6.39
CA VAL A 18 1.45 1.45 -5.65
C VAL A 18 2.70 2.14 -6.17
N THR A 19 2.91 2.12 -7.49
CA THR A 19 4.11 2.71 -8.12
C THR A 19 4.10 4.23 -8.05
N PHE A 20 2.95 4.88 -8.22
CA PHE A 20 2.85 6.32 -8.06
C PHE A 20 3.20 6.77 -6.63
N ALA A 21 2.72 6.04 -5.62
CA ALA A 21 3.06 6.34 -4.23
C ALA A 21 4.55 6.12 -3.95
N LEU A 22 5.12 5.02 -4.45
CA LEU A 22 6.54 4.72 -4.27
C LEU A 22 7.43 5.75 -4.98
N ASP A 23 7.11 6.10 -6.23
CA ASP A 23 7.84 7.11 -7.00
C ASP A 23 7.83 8.47 -6.28
N ALA A 24 6.68 8.86 -5.73
CA ALA A 24 6.56 10.12 -4.98
C ALA A 24 7.40 10.10 -3.69
N LEU A 25 7.46 8.98 -2.96
CA LEU A 25 8.31 8.85 -1.78
C LEU A 25 9.79 8.89 -2.14
N LEU A 26 10.20 8.20 -3.21
CA LEU A 26 11.59 8.24 -3.68
C LEU A 26 11.99 9.64 -4.14
N ALA A 27 11.07 10.40 -4.76
CA ALA A 27 11.30 11.79 -5.14
C ALA A 27 11.46 12.73 -3.93
N GLN A 28 10.92 12.37 -2.77
CA GLN A 28 11.12 13.05 -1.48
C GLN A 28 12.40 12.58 -0.75
N ASN A 29 13.25 11.80 -1.41
CA ASN A 29 14.47 11.20 -0.85
C ASN A 29 14.20 10.23 0.32
N GLU A 30 13.01 9.64 0.38
CA GLU A 30 12.77 8.54 1.31
C GLU A 30 13.50 7.28 0.84
N GLU A 31 14.09 6.55 1.78
CA GLU A 31 14.73 5.27 1.50
C GLU A 31 13.75 4.13 1.80
N ILE A 32 13.13 3.59 0.76
CA ILE A 32 12.15 2.51 0.86
C ILE A 32 12.82 1.18 0.52
N THR A 33 12.92 0.28 1.50
CA THR A 33 13.62 -1.01 1.35
C THR A 33 12.69 -2.18 1.04
N ALA A 34 11.39 -2.01 1.32
CA ALA A 34 10.37 -3.01 1.00
C ALA A 34 9.01 -2.35 0.80
N VAL A 35 8.18 -2.99 -0.02
CA VAL A 35 6.78 -2.62 -0.24
C VAL A 35 5.90 -3.80 0.13
N TYR A 36 4.99 -3.59 1.06
CA TYR A 36 3.98 -4.57 1.47
C TYR A 36 2.66 -4.24 0.80
N VAL A 37 2.17 -5.15 -0.01
CA VAL A 37 0.92 -4.97 -0.77
C VAL A 37 -0.16 -5.86 -0.20
N ILE A 38 -1.16 -5.25 0.42
CA ILE A 38 -2.30 -5.94 1.04
C ILE A 38 -3.40 -6.10 -0.01
N HIS A 39 -3.87 -7.32 -0.20
CA HIS A 39 -4.83 -7.62 -1.24
C HIS A 39 -5.84 -8.71 -0.84
N LEU A 40 -6.99 -8.69 -1.48
CA LEU A 40 -8.00 -9.74 -1.44
C LEU A 40 -7.62 -10.93 -2.32
N SER A 41 -8.49 -11.94 -2.40
CA SER A 41 -8.24 -13.15 -3.20
C SER A 41 -7.86 -12.84 -4.65
N LEU A 42 -6.90 -13.59 -5.16
CA LEU A 42 -6.46 -13.55 -6.56
C LEU A 42 -7.39 -14.34 -7.51
N ASP A 43 -8.47 -14.93 -7.00
CA ASP A 43 -9.54 -15.44 -7.84
C ASP A 43 -10.25 -14.32 -8.60
N ASN A 44 -10.26 -13.12 -8.02
CA ASN A 44 -10.66 -11.92 -8.75
C ASN A 44 -9.61 -11.57 -9.80
N LEU A 45 -10.01 -11.62 -11.06
CA LEU A 45 -9.11 -11.38 -12.20
C LEU A 45 -8.45 -9.99 -12.15
N ARG A 46 -9.19 -8.96 -11.78
CA ARG A 46 -8.67 -7.58 -11.71
C ARG A 46 -7.59 -7.45 -10.65
N THR A 47 -7.79 -8.04 -9.47
CA THR A 47 -6.79 -8.04 -8.39
C THR A 47 -5.55 -8.83 -8.79
N ARG A 48 -5.73 -10.00 -9.41
CA ARG A 48 -4.63 -10.83 -9.90
C ARG A 48 -3.79 -10.11 -10.95
N GLN A 49 -4.43 -9.49 -11.94
CA GLN A 49 -3.74 -8.73 -12.99
C GLN A 49 -2.99 -7.53 -12.40
N ALA A 50 -3.63 -6.81 -11.47
CA ALA A 50 -3.00 -5.68 -10.80
C ALA A 50 -1.76 -6.10 -10.01
N LEU A 51 -1.84 -7.18 -9.22
CA LEU A 51 -0.69 -7.67 -8.46
C LEU A 51 0.43 -8.15 -9.40
N THR A 52 0.10 -8.87 -10.47
CA THR A 52 1.09 -9.29 -11.47
C THR A 52 1.81 -8.09 -12.07
N ARG A 53 1.06 -7.03 -12.40
CA ARG A 53 1.63 -5.81 -12.97
C ARG A 53 2.56 -5.10 -11.99
N VAL A 54 2.19 -5.04 -10.71
CA VAL A 54 3.08 -4.52 -9.65
C VAL A 54 4.34 -5.38 -9.54
N GLN A 55 4.21 -6.71 -9.51
CA GLN A 55 5.35 -7.62 -9.38
C GLN A 55 6.40 -7.43 -10.47
N GLN A 56 5.99 -7.12 -11.69
CA GLN A 56 6.90 -6.87 -12.81
C GLN A 56 7.83 -5.68 -12.57
N GLU A 57 7.40 -4.68 -11.79
CA GLU A 57 8.21 -3.51 -11.44
C GLU A 57 9.31 -3.81 -10.41
N PHE A 58 9.23 -4.97 -9.73
CA PHE A 58 10.16 -5.37 -8.67
C PHE A 58 11.05 -6.56 -9.06
N ALA A 59 11.29 -6.76 -10.34
CA ALA A 59 12.12 -7.86 -10.81
C ALA A 59 13.51 -7.84 -10.15
N GLY A 60 13.93 -8.99 -9.64
CA GLY A 60 15.23 -9.13 -8.96
C GLY A 60 15.35 -8.39 -7.64
N ASP A 61 14.26 -8.20 -6.92
CA ASP A 61 14.23 -7.42 -5.66
C ASP A 61 14.76 -5.98 -5.83
N GLN A 62 14.51 -5.40 -7.00
CA GLN A 62 14.91 -4.03 -7.34
C GLN A 62 13.71 -3.22 -7.83
N TYR A 63 13.71 -1.93 -7.54
CA TYR A 63 12.78 -0.96 -8.07
C TYR A 63 13.53 0.30 -8.48
N ALA A 64 13.36 0.73 -9.73
CA ALA A 64 14.06 1.88 -10.29
C ALA A 64 15.59 1.86 -10.02
N GLY A 65 16.21 0.68 -10.15
CA GLY A 65 17.64 0.48 -9.92
C GLY A 65 18.08 0.45 -8.45
N ARG A 66 17.15 0.48 -7.50
CA ARG A 66 17.43 0.42 -6.06
C ARG A 66 16.95 -0.90 -5.47
N ARG A 67 17.64 -1.41 -4.48
CA ARG A 67 17.18 -2.60 -3.75
C ARG A 67 15.89 -2.28 -3.01
N CYS A 68 14.82 -2.94 -3.40
CA CYS A 68 13.50 -2.81 -2.80
C CYS A 68 12.71 -4.10 -3.02
N ARG A 69 12.25 -4.72 -1.95
CA ARG A 69 11.55 -6.00 -2.01
C ARG A 69 10.05 -5.81 -2.01
N LEU A 70 9.37 -6.55 -2.89
CA LEU A 70 7.91 -6.65 -2.84
C LEU A 70 7.49 -7.80 -1.92
N ARG A 71 6.57 -7.51 -0.99
CA ARG A 71 5.95 -8.48 -0.09
C ARG A 71 4.45 -8.49 -0.31
N ARG A 72 3.90 -9.63 -0.68
CA ARG A 72 2.46 -9.83 -0.81
C ARG A 72 1.87 -10.15 0.54
N VAL A 73 0.76 -9.51 0.87
CA VAL A 73 0.02 -9.72 2.12
C VAL A 73 -1.43 -10.04 1.79
N PRO A 74 -1.76 -11.32 1.56
CA PRO A 74 -3.15 -11.70 1.33
C PRO A 74 -3.95 -11.58 2.62
N ILE A 75 -5.18 -11.09 2.52
CA ILE A 75 -6.13 -11.12 3.62
C ILE A 75 -6.71 -12.53 3.67
N LEU A 76 -6.57 -13.19 4.82
CA LEU A 76 -7.04 -14.56 5.02
C LEU A 76 -8.19 -14.60 6.02
N LEU A 77 -9.22 -15.38 5.70
CA LEU A 77 -10.29 -15.76 6.62
C LEU A 77 -10.27 -17.28 6.80
N ALA A 78 -10.08 -17.72 8.03
CA ALA A 78 -9.96 -19.16 8.37
C ALA A 78 -8.94 -19.90 7.49
N GLY A 79 -7.79 -19.26 7.22
CA GLY A 79 -6.69 -19.82 6.44
C GLY A 79 -6.86 -19.78 4.92
N ALA A 80 -7.97 -19.26 4.39
CA ALA A 80 -8.23 -19.12 2.97
C ALA A 80 -8.25 -17.64 2.55
N PRO A 81 -7.80 -17.31 1.31
CA PRO A 81 -7.87 -15.95 0.82
C PRO A 81 -9.30 -15.41 0.82
N LEU A 82 -9.49 -14.22 1.40
CA LEU A 82 -10.78 -13.55 1.48
C LEU A 82 -11.20 -13.01 0.11
N ALA A 83 -12.37 -13.44 -0.38
CA ALA A 83 -12.86 -13.04 -1.70
C ALA A 83 -13.28 -11.56 -1.75
N ASP A 84 -14.03 -11.11 -0.74
CA ASP A 84 -14.45 -9.71 -0.60
C ASP A 84 -14.83 -9.44 0.87
N ILE A 85 -14.93 -8.17 1.23
CA ILE A 85 -15.34 -7.73 2.57
C ILE A 85 -16.81 -7.35 2.49
N HIS A 86 -17.70 -8.29 2.80
CA HIS A 86 -19.16 -8.11 2.71
C HIS A 86 -19.91 -8.40 4.01
N ASP A 87 -19.19 -8.81 5.06
CA ASP A 87 -19.74 -9.11 6.37
C ASP A 87 -18.75 -8.79 7.50
N GLU A 88 -19.20 -8.97 8.74
CA GLU A 88 -18.37 -8.70 9.92
C GLU A 88 -17.17 -9.63 10.02
N ALA A 89 -17.31 -10.90 9.63
CA ALA A 89 -16.20 -11.86 9.65
C ALA A 89 -15.07 -11.43 8.69
N GLY A 90 -15.43 -10.99 7.49
CA GLY A 90 -14.47 -10.44 6.52
C GLY A 90 -13.82 -9.14 7.00
N ALA A 91 -14.59 -8.26 7.65
CA ALA A 91 -14.06 -7.04 8.24
C ALA A 91 -13.07 -7.35 9.39
N GLU A 92 -13.41 -8.28 10.28
CA GLU A 92 -12.51 -8.69 11.37
C GLU A 92 -11.22 -9.34 10.85
N ALA A 93 -11.32 -10.23 9.85
CA ALA A 93 -10.16 -10.83 9.20
C ALA A 93 -9.24 -9.78 8.58
N THR A 94 -9.81 -8.78 7.92
CA THR A 94 -9.08 -7.65 7.35
C THR A 94 -8.40 -6.83 8.44
N GLY A 95 -9.11 -6.46 9.48
CA GLY A 95 -8.58 -5.72 10.63
C GLY A 95 -7.44 -6.47 11.32
N GLN A 96 -7.59 -7.78 11.49
CA GLN A 96 -6.55 -8.64 12.06
C GLN A 96 -5.29 -8.68 11.19
N THR A 97 -5.44 -8.78 9.86
CA THR A 97 -4.31 -8.70 8.92
C THR A 97 -3.55 -7.39 9.07
N MET A 98 -4.27 -6.27 9.14
CA MET A 98 -3.67 -4.94 9.33
C MET A 98 -2.92 -4.83 10.66
N ARG A 99 -3.54 -5.24 11.76
CA ARG A 99 -2.92 -5.20 13.09
C ARG A 99 -1.68 -6.08 13.17
N THR A 100 -1.74 -7.27 12.62
CA THR A 100 -0.60 -8.21 12.61
C THR A 100 0.56 -7.63 11.80
N LEU A 101 0.32 -7.18 10.58
CA LEU A 101 1.37 -6.60 9.73
C LEU A 101 2.02 -5.37 10.37
N LEU A 102 1.22 -4.39 10.82
CA LEU A 102 1.77 -3.19 11.41
C LEU A 102 2.49 -3.50 12.73
N GLY A 103 1.93 -4.38 13.55
CA GLY A 103 2.54 -4.78 14.82
C GLY A 103 3.88 -5.48 14.63
N ASP A 104 4.00 -6.37 13.64
CA ASP A 104 5.25 -7.04 13.32
C ASP A 104 6.31 -6.04 12.87
N LEU A 105 5.97 -5.19 11.92
CA LEU A 105 6.89 -4.17 11.39
C LEU A 105 7.34 -3.17 12.47
N LYS A 106 6.45 -2.78 13.37
CA LYS A 106 6.81 -1.89 14.49
C LYS A 106 7.73 -2.60 15.49
N ARG A 107 7.53 -3.89 15.78
CA ARG A 107 8.46 -4.67 16.62
C ARG A 107 9.85 -4.81 15.99
N ASP A 108 9.91 -4.89 14.66
CA ASP A 108 11.17 -4.91 13.91
C ASP A 108 11.83 -3.53 13.83
N GLY A 109 11.19 -2.49 14.37
CA GLY A 109 11.72 -1.13 14.42
C GLY A 109 11.59 -0.38 13.11
N GLU A 110 10.74 -0.82 12.20
CA GLU A 110 10.54 -0.17 10.91
C GLU A 110 9.83 1.19 11.06
N ARG A 111 10.18 2.11 10.19
CA ARG A 111 9.42 3.35 9.95
C ARG A 111 8.46 3.09 8.80
N LEU A 112 7.19 3.45 8.99
CA LEU A 112 6.11 3.05 8.10
C LEU A 112 5.60 4.24 7.28
N HIS A 113 5.42 4.00 5.98
CA HIS A 113 4.60 4.83 5.09
C HIS A 113 3.40 3.98 4.67
N LEU A 114 2.18 4.44 4.96
CA LEU A 114 0.95 3.78 4.58
C LEU A 114 0.27 4.58 3.47
N CYS A 115 0.09 3.97 2.29
CA CYS A 115 -0.73 4.53 1.22
C CYS A 115 -2.04 3.73 1.11
N LEU A 116 -3.14 4.33 1.52
CA LEU A 116 -4.44 3.68 1.65
C LEU A 116 -5.41 4.01 0.51
N SER A 117 -4.88 4.43 -0.63
CA SER A 117 -5.70 4.91 -1.77
C SER A 117 -6.18 3.79 -2.70
N GLY A 118 -5.65 2.57 -2.57
CA GLY A 118 -6.05 1.41 -3.36
C GLY A 118 -6.99 0.47 -2.63
N GLY A 119 -7.59 -0.47 -3.36
CA GLY A 119 -8.43 -1.51 -2.79
C GLY A 119 -9.82 -1.05 -2.37
N ARG A 120 -10.47 -1.88 -1.56
CA ARG A 120 -11.78 -1.58 -1.00
C ARG A 120 -11.69 -0.50 0.08
N ARG A 121 -12.69 0.36 0.17
CA ARG A 121 -12.77 1.41 1.20
C ARG A 121 -12.60 0.86 2.62
N MET A 122 -13.18 -0.30 2.91
CA MET A 122 -13.07 -0.94 4.21
C MET A 122 -11.63 -1.30 4.57
N MET A 123 -10.79 -1.65 3.60
CA MET A 123 -9.36 -1.90 3.82
C MET A 123 -8.68 -0.64 4.36
N ALA A 124 -8.94 0.52 3.77
CA ALA A 124 -8.39 1.79 4.22
C ALA A 124 -8.85 2.16 5.63
N LEU A 125 -10.14 2.00 5.94
CA LEU A 125 -10.69 2.30 7.26
C LEU A 125 -10.08 1.43 8.35
N LEU A 126 -9.93 0.13 8.10
CA LEU A 126 -9.34 -0.80 9.06
C LEU A 126 -7.83 -0.62 9.21
N ALA A 127 -7.14 -0.28 8.13
CA ALA A 127 -5.72 0.08 8.20
C ALA A 127 -5.50 1.37 9.00
N LEU A 128 -6.36 2.38 8.82
CA LEU A 128 -6.31 3.62 9.59
C LEU A 128 -6.57 3.35 11.09
N SER A 129 -7.55 2.51 11.40
CA SER A 129 -7.82 2.09 12.77
C SER A 129 -6.62 1.39 13.42
N ALA A 130 -5.99 0.45 12.71
CA ALA A 130 -4.79 -0.22 13.18
C ALA A 130 -3.61 0.76 13.35
N ALA A 131 -3.44 1.68 12.42
CA ALA A 131 -2.39 2.69 12.48
C ALA A 131 -2.55 3.62 13.67
N ALA A 132 -3.78 4.03 14.02
CA ALA A 132 -4.05 4.85 15.20
C ALA A 132 -3.60 4.19 16.50
N LEU A 133 -3.62 2.85 16.56
CA LEU A 133 -3.21 2.08 17.73
C LEU A 133 -1.70 1.77 17.77
N LEU A 134 -1.07 1.60 16.60
CA LEU A 134 0.25 0.97 16.49
C LEU A 134 1.34 1.88 15.94
N CYS A 135 0.97 2.89 15.16
CA CYS A 135 1.93 3.83 14.58
C CYS A 135 2.37 4.90 15.58
N ASP A 136 3.56 5.42 15.38
CA ASP A 136 4.13 6.50 16.17
C ASP A 136 4.35 7.78 15.33
N HIS A 137 4.96 8.79 15.93
CA HIS A 137 5.19 10.09 15.31
C HIS A 137 6.12 10.08 14.10
N GLN A 138 6.87 8.99 13.88
CA GLN A 138 7.75 8.84 12.71
C GLN A 138 7.02 8.27 11.51
N ASP A 139 5.90 7.58 11.74
CA ASP A 139 5.12 6.96 10.69
C ASP A 139 4.28 7.99 9.93
N ARG A 140 3.94 7.69 8.70
CA ARG A 140 3.16 8.59 7.84
C ARG A 140 2.03 7.83 7.15
N ILE A 141 0.86 8.45 7.11
CA ILE A 141 -0.27 7.97 6.34
C ILE A 141 -0.49 8.93 5.19
N TRP A 142 -0.65 8.37 3.99
CA TRP A 142 -0.72 9.11 2.76
C TRP A 142 -2.02 8.85 2.02
N HIS A 143 -2.60 9.90 1.48
CA HIS A 143 -3.56 9.85 0.40
C HIS A 143 -2.85 10.18 -0.91
N LEU A 144 -2.99 9.32 -1.91
CA LEU A 144 -2.46 9.57 -3.24
C LEU A 144 -3.49 10.38 -4.04
N TYR A 145 -3.18 11.63 -4.32
CA TYR A 145 -3.96 12.45 -5.24
C TYR A 145 -3.46 12.23 -6.67
N THR A 146 -4.36 11.87 -7.55
CA THR A 146 -4.08 11.71 -8.99
C THR A 146 -5.08 12.55 -9.77
N PRO A 147 -4.62 13.51 -10.60
CA PRO A 147 -5.51 14.29 -11.46
C PRO A 147 -6.38 13.38 -12.33
N ASP A 148 -7.62 13.78 -12.60
CA ASP A 148 -8.60 12.96 -13.32
C ASP A 148 -8.10 12.47 -14.69
N ALA A 149 -7.45 13.35 -15.47
CA ALA A 149 -6.89 12.99 -16.77
C ALA A 149 -5.81 11.91 -16.66
N VAL A 150 -4.93 12.02 -15.66
CA VAL A 150 -3.88 11.03 -15.40
C VAL A 150 -4.49 9.72 -14.92
N ARG A 151 -5.48 9.78 -14.03
CA ARG A 151 -6.18 8.60 -13.53
C ARG A 151 -6.84 7.80 -14.66
N GLN A 152 -7.46 8.48 -15.63
CA GLN A 152 -8.06 7.84 -16.80
C GLN A 152 -7.01 7.21 -17.71
N GLN A 153 -5.91 7.91 -17.98
CA GLN A 153 -4.81 7.42 -18.81
C GLN A 153 -4.08 6.21 -18.20
N ALA A 154 -3.93 6.22 -16.88
CA ALA A 154 -3.18 5.21 -16.12
C ALA A 154 -4.05 3.99 -15.73
N ALA A 155 -5.36 4.05 -15.93
CA ALA A 155 -6.30 3.04 -15.45
C ALA A 155 -5.88 1.61 -15.79
N GLY A 156 -5.98 0.71 -14.81
CA GLY A 156 -5.59 -0.69 -14.97
C GLY A 156 -4.09 -0.93 -15.14
N GLY A 157 -3.25 0.06 -14.85
CA GLY A 157 -1.80 -0.03 -15.04
C GLY A 157 -1.33 0.29 -16.45
N ALA A 158 -2.15 0.97 -17.26
CA ALA A 158 -1.73 1.44 -18.57
C ALA A 158 -0.51 2.38 -18.51
N LEU A 159 -0.41 3.16 -17.42
CA LEU A 159 0.80 3.89 -17.02
C LEU A 159 1.15 3.48 -15.59
N MET A 160 2.33 2.94 -15.39
CA MET A 160 2.84 2.59 -14.05
C MET A 160 3.70 3.71 -13.43
N HIS A 161 4.13 4.65 -14.26
CA HIS A 161 4.94 5.80 -13.86
C HIS A 161 4.47 7.04 -14.61
N VAL A 162 4.62 8.19 -14.01
CA VAL A 162 4.33 9.49 -14.63
C VAL A 162 5.42 10.50 -14.30
N ALA A 163 5.58 11.51 -15.18
CA ALA A 163 6.50 12.59 -14.91
C ALA A 163 6.02 13.44 -13.69
N PRO A 164 6.93 14.08 -12.95
CA PRO A 164 6.56 14.97 -11.83
C PRO A 164 5.55 16.05 -12.21
N ALA A 165 5.62 16.56 -13.46
CA ALA A 165 4.69 17.55 -13.99
C ALA A 165 3.25 17.05 -14.15
N ALA A 166 3.00 15.73 -14.07
CA ALA A 166 1.66 15.16 -14.20
C ALA A 166 0.74 15.52 -13.02
N GLY A 167 1.28 16.00 -11.90
CA GLY A 167 0.51 16.51 -10.76
C GLY A 167 0.04 15.42 -9.77
N VAL A 168 0.60 14.21 -9.84
CA VAL A 168 0.39 13.18 -8.81
C VAL A 168 1.10 13.59 -7.54
N GLN A 169 0.41 13.54 -6.40
CA GLN A 169 0.94 13.99 -5.12
C GLN A 169 0.52 13.07 -3.98
N LEU A 170 1.44 12.89 -3.02
CA LEU A 170 1.11 12.33 -1.71
C LEU A 170 0.67 13.44 -0.77
N ILE A 171 -0.52 13.28 -0.21
CA ILE A 171 -1.08 14.19 0.80
C ILE A 171 -1.05 13.45 2.14
N GLN A 172 -0.33 14.01 3.11
CA GLN A 172 -0.27 13.42 4.43
C GLN A 172 -1.63 13.53 5.13
N THR A 173 -2.13 12.38 5.59
CA THR A 173 -3.32 12.31 6.44
C THR A 173 -2.88 12.44 7.89
N PRO A 174 -3.29 13.49 8.62
CA PRO A 174 -2.98 13.59 10.03
C PRO A 174 -3.60 12.45 10.83
N ILE A 175 -2.82 11.85 11.70
CA ILE A 175 -3.33 10.91 12.71
C ILE A 175 -2.93 11.42 14.09
N VAL A 176 -3.84 11.22 15.05
CA VAL A 176 -3.53 11.37 16.47
C VAL A 176 -3.43 9.97 17.03
N PRO A 177 -2.21 9.48 17.35
CA PRO A 177 -2.06 8.17 17.97
C PRO A 177 -2.77 8.14 19.31
N TRP A 178 -3.46 7.06 19.58
CA TRP A 178 -4.06 6.78 20.89
C TRP A 178 -2.97 6.16 21.78
N GLY A 179 -2.24 6.99 22.48
CA GLY A 179 -1.20 6.51 23.36
C GLY A 179 -0.75 7.53 24.36
#